data_0a35c90e57ca24ed5985c37628bdd6e9
#
_entry.id   0a35c90e57ca24ed5985c37628bdd6e9
#
_cell.length_a   1.000
_cell.length_b   1.000
_cell.length_c   1.000
_cell.angle_alpha   90.00
_cell.angle_beta   90.00
_cell.angle_gamma   90.00
#
_symmetry.space_group_name_H-M   'P 1'
#
loop_
_entity.id
_entity.type
_entity.pdbx_description
1 polymer ?
#
loop_
_entity_poly.entity_id
_entity_poly.type
_entity_poly.pdbx_seq_one_letter_code
_entity_poly.pdbx_strand_id
1 'polypeptide(L)'
;MTTIKHLVFSGGAYRGIYMIGALNKLIKEEFIKLDEIKTIHCVSVGSLIASCICLKLDFNNLSEFVINKPWDKLFDFNTEYLFKLTTSIGLYDINIFYDIYSNILKWKGLKKDITLKELFLLS
;
A
#
# COMPACT_ATOMS: atom_id res chain seq x y z
N MET A 1 23.84 12.95 -11.79
CA MET A 1 22.50 13.04 -11.14
C MET A 1 22.58 12.35 -9.79
N THR A 2 22.02 12.95 -8.75
CA THR A 2 21.99 12.33 -7.41
C THR A 2 20.94 11.23 -7.41
N THR A 3 21.35 9.98 -7.14
CA THR A 3 20.43 8.84 -7.09
C THR A 3 19.63 8.85 -5.79
N ILE A 4 18.32 8.71 -5.88
CA ILE A 4 17.44 8.56 -4.71
C ILE A 4 17.60 7.16 -4.14
N LYS A 5 17.99 7.06 -2.87
CA LYS A 5 18.22 5.78 -2.17
C LYS A 5 17.27 5.53 -1.00
N HIS A 6 16.55 6.54 -0.57
CA HIS A 6 15.69 6.49 0.60
C HIS A 6 14.32 7.06 0.26
N LEU A 7 13.25 6.36 0.62
CA LEU A 7 11.89 6.81 0.47
C LEU A 7 11.24 6.97 1.85
N VAL A 8 10.40 7.99 1.97
CA VAL A 8 9.60 8.22 3.17
C VAL A 8 8.14 8.42 2.76
N PHE A 9 7.26 7.57 3.25
CA PHE A 9 5.83 7.66 3.01
C PHE A 9 5.09 8.01 4.29
N SER A 10 4.39 9.13 4.29
CA SER A 10 3.53 9.54 5.40
C SER A 10 2.24 8.73 5.45
N GLY A 11 1.54 8.81 6.57
CA GLY A 11 0.13 8.45 6.65
C GLY A 11 -0.73 9.45 5.85
N GLY A 12 -1.99 9.07 5.61
CA GLY A 12 -2.89 9.95 4.87
C GLY A 12 -4.20 9.29 4.43
N ALA A 13 -4.53 8.13 4.97
CA ALA A 13 -5.73 7.37 4.64
C ALA A 13 -5.95 7.27 3.11
N TYR A 14 -7.11 7.71 2.58
CA TYR A 14 -7.41 7.68 1.14
C TYR A 14 -6.45 8.52 0.28
N ARG A 15 -5.70 9.47 0.87
CA ARG A 15 -4.69 10.27 0.15
C ARG A 15 -3.50 9.43 -0.34
N GLY A 16 -3.37 8.19 0.12
CA GLY A 16 -2.42 7.22 -0.44
C GLY A 16 -2.57 7.01 -1.95
N ILE A 17 -3.77 7.23 -2.50
CA ILE A 17 -4.03 7.18 -3.94
C ILE A 17 -3.14 8.19 -4.70
N TYR A 18 -3.03 9.42 -4.17
CA TYR A 18 -2.17 10.45 -4.77
C TYR A 18 -0.69 10.08 -4.68
N MET A 19 -0.27 9.43 -3.58
CA MET A 19 1.10 8.96 -3.43
C MET A 19 1.45 7.89 -4.47
N ILE A 20 0.54 6.96 -4.74
CA ILE A 20 0.71 5.92 -5.78
C ILE A 20 0.83 6.58 -7.16
N GLY A 21 -0.05 7.53 -7.47
CA GLY A 21 0.00 8.26 -8.75
C GLY A 21 1.30 9.04 -8.94
N ALA A 22 1.73 9.77 -7.90
CA ALA A 22 2.99 10.51 -7.92
C ALA A 22 4.20 9.58 -8.09
N LEU A 23 4.25 8.49 -7.33
CA LEU A 23 5.32 7.51 -7.41
C LEU A 23 5.38 6.85 -8.81
N ASN A 24 4.23 6.45 -9.36
CA ASN A 24 4.16 5.89 -10.70
C ASN A 24 4.69 6.86 -11.76
N LYS A 25 4.36 8.16 -11.64
CA LYS A 25 4.88 9.20 -12.53
C LYS A 25 6.39 9.33 -12.42
N LEU A 26 6.93 9.39 -11.20
CA LEU A 26 8.37 9.50 -10.95
C LEU A 26 9.15 8.28 -11.46
N ILE A 27 8.57 7.10 -11.37
CA ILE A 27 9.15 5.86 -11.93
C ILE A 27 9.17 5.93 -13.46
N LYS A 28 8.04 6.33 -14.10
CA LYS A 28 7.94 6.45 -15.56
C LYS A 28 8.91 7.47 -16.16
N GLU A 29 9.20 8.52 -15.42
CA GLU A 29 10.16 9.55 -15.82
C GLU A 29 11.62 9.21 -15.45
N GLU A 30 11.85 8.00 -14.97
CA GLU A 30 13.18 7.52 -14.53
C GLU A 30 13.81 8.37 -13.43
N PHE A 31 13.01 9.19 -12.74
CA PHE A 31 13.48 10.00 -11.62
C PHE A 31 13.73 9.14 -10.37
N ILE A 32 12.97 8.06 -10.19
CA ILE A 32 13.14 7.04 -9.16
C ILE A 32 13.32 5.69 -9.82
N LYS A 33 14.40 5.01 -9.47
CA LYS A 33 14.66 3.62 -9.82
C LYS A 33 14.48 2.75 -8.59
N LEU A 34 13.45 1.94 -8.56
CA LEU A 34 13.08 1.16 -7.38
C LEU A 34 14.19 0.19 -6.95
N ASP A 35 14.96 -0.35 -7.89
CA ASP A 35 16.07 -1.26 -7.61
C ASP A 35 17.25 -0.57 -6.91
N GLU A 36 17.32 0.76 -6.95
CA GLU A 36 18.36 1.55 -6.28
C GLU A 36 17.94 1.99 -4.87
N ILE A 37 16.68 1.76 -4.47
CA ILE A 37 16.17 2.13 -3.15
C ILE A 37 16.73 1.17 -2.09
N LYS A 38 17.36 1.74 -1.07
CA LYS A 38 17.98 1.01 0.03
C LYS A 38 17.08 0.90 1.25
N THR A 39 16.32 1.95 1.54
CA THR A 39 15.43 1.99 2.71
C THR A 39 14.11 2.68 2.40
N ILE A 40 13.06 2.20 3.02
CA ILE A 40 11.74 2.80 2.96
C ILE A 40 11.26 2.98 4.40
N HIS A 41 10.97 4.23 4.77
CA HIS A 41 10.32 4.58 6.02
C HIS A 41 8.86 4.88 5.74
N CYS A 42 7.95 4.27 6.48
CA CYS A 42 6.54 4.36 6.16
C CYS A 42 5.65 4.28 7.41
N VAL A 43 4.46 4.88 7.30
CA VAL A 43 3.43 4.79 8.33
C VAL A 43 2.04 4.73 7.70
N SER A 44 1.11 3.95 8.30
CA SER A 44 -0.29 3.82 7.86
C SER A 44 -0.40 3.40 6.38
N VAL A 45 -1.15 4.13 5.55
CA VAL A 45 -1.28 3.86 4.10
C VAL A 45 0.07 3.81 3.38
N GLY A 46 1.07 4.55 3.86
CA GLY A 46 2.43 4.46 3.36
C GLY A 46 3.03 3.06 3.50
N SER A 47 2.62 2.30 4.51
CA SER A 47 3.07 0.91 4.69
C SER A 47 2.52 -0.04 3.63
N LEU A 48 1.30 0.20 3.15
CA LEU A 48 0.73 -0.54 2.02
C LEU A 48 1.52 -0.27 0.73
N ILE A 49 1.86 1.00 0.48
CA ILE A 49 2.66 1.40 -0.69
C ILE A 49 4.06 0.77 -0.60
N ALA A 50 4.70 0.84 0.58
CA ALA A 50 5.99 0.21 0.81
C ALA A 50 5.96 -1.30 0.56
N SER A 51 4.91 -1.98 1.01
CA SER A 51 4.71 -3.42 0.76
C SER A 51 4.62 -3.72 -0.74
N CYS A 52 3.92 -2.89 -1.52
CA CYS A 52 3.84 -3.04 -2.98
C CYS A 52 5.22 -2.88 -3.64
N ILE A 53 6.05 -1.95 -3.16
CA ILE A 53 7.42 -1.76 -3.65
C ILE A 53 8.27 -2.99 -3.31
N CYS A 54 8.26 -3.42 -2.04
CA CYS A 54 9.05 -4.57 -1.58
C CYS A 54 8.67 -5.87 -2.32
N LEU A 55 7.40 -6.05 -2.64
CA LEU A 55 6.90 -7.17 -3.44
C LEU A 55 7.15 -6.99 -4.95
N LYS A 56 7.76 -5.90 -5.37
CA LYS A 56 8.05 -5.58 -6.78
C LYS A 56 6.80 -5.69 -7.65
N LEU A 57 5.69 -5.09 -7.20
CA LEU A 57 4.47 -5.04 -8.00
C LEU A 57 4.61 -4.07 -9.16
N ASP A 58 3.92 -4.37 -10.25
CA ASP A 58 3.81 -3.44 -11.37
C ASP A 58 2.94 -2.23 -10.99
N PHE A 59 3.56 -1.05 -10.95
CA PHE A 59 2.90 0.19 -10.56
C PHE A 59 1.88 0.70 -11.59
N ASN A 60 1.94 0.27 -12.85
CA ASN A 60 0.88 0.58 -13.82
C ASN A 60 -0.39 -0.17 -13.46
N ASN A 61 -0.29 -1.47 -13.26
CA ASN A 61 -1.41 -2.32 -12.86
C ASN A 61 -1.97 -1.90 -11.49
N LEU A 62 -1.10 -1.53 -10.55
CA LEU A 62 -1.51 -1.01 -9.25
C LEU A 62 -2.28 0.31 -9.38
N SER A 63 -1.82 1.23 -10.22
CA SER A 63 -2.48 2.51 -10.46
C SER A 63 -3.87 2.31 -11.09
N GLU A 64 -3.99 1.45 -12.09
CA GLU A 64 -5.28 1.13 -12.71
C GLU A 64 -6.25 0.50 -11.71
N PHE A 65 -5.77 -0.43 -10.90
CA PHE A 65 -6.60 -1.03 -9.85
C PHE A 65 -7.10 0.02 -8.85
N VAL A 66 -6.22 0.89 -8.41
CA VAL A 66 -6.55 1.94 -7.45
C VAL A 66 -7.57 2.93 -8.03
N ILE A 67 -7.42 3.33 -9.29
CA ILE A 67 -8.34 4.26 -9.95
C ILE A 67 -9.74 3.64 -10.12
N ASN A 68 -9.81 2.36 -10.46
CA ASN A 68 -11.07 1.68 -10.77
C ASN A 68 -11.80 1.12 -9.54
N LYS A 69 -11.20 1.17 -8.35
CA LYS A 69 -11.83 0.65 -7.13
C LYS A 69 -12.83 1.66 -6.54
N PRO A 70 -14.04 1.23 -6.17
CA PRO A 70 -15.03 2.10 -5.55
C PRO A 70 -14.66 2.40 -4.08
N TRP A 71 -13.76 3.35 -3.87
CA TRP A 71 -13.23 3.74 -2.56
C TRP A 71 -14.29 4.31 -1.63
N ASP A 72 -15.32 4.96 -2.19
CA ASP A 72 -16.49 5.47 -1.48
C ASP A 72 -17.18 4.40 -0.65
N LYS A 73 -17.31 3.19 -1.19
CA LYS A 73 -17.91 2.03 -0.50
C LYS A 73 -17.04 1.44 0.60
N LEU A 74 -15.72 1.64 0.52
CA LEU A 74 -14.76 1.10 1.51
C LEU A 74 -14.53 2.05 2.68
N PHE A 75 -14.73 3.35 2.45
CA PHE A 75 -14.50 4.41 3.43
C PHE A 75 -15.80 5.19 3.70
N ASP A 76 -16.92 4.50 3.74
CA ASP A 76 -18.20 5.10 4.11
C ASP A 76 -18.16 5.52 5.60
N PHE A 77 -17.91 6.82 5.82
CA PHE A 77 -17.96 7.44 7.14
C PHE A 77 -19.41 7.67 7.55
N ASN A 78 -20.05 6.63 7.99
CA ASN A 78 -21.35 6.66 8.59
C ASN A 78 -21.25 7.08 10.07
N THR A 79 -22.29 7.75 10.60
CA THR A 79 -22.38 8.13 12.02
C THR A 79 -22.27 6.94 12.99
N GLU A 80 -22.58 5.72 12.56
CA GLU A 80 -22.30 4.49 13.31
C GLU A 80 -20.82 4.28 13.62
N TYR A 81 -19.91 4.73 12.76
CA TYR A 81 -18.47 4.65 13.02
C TYR A 81 -18.03 5.52 14.18
N LEU A 82 -18.67 6.69 14.38
CA LEU A 82 -18.40 7.56 15.53
C LEU A 82 -18.81 6.88 16.85
N PHE A 83 -19.92 6.14 16.86
CA PHE A 83 -20.34 5.33 18.02
C PHE A 83 -19.41 4.14 18.26
N LYS A 84 -18.92 3.49 17.22
CA LYS A 84 -17.93 2.40 17.35
C LYS A 84 -16.61 2.85 17.94
N LEU A 85 -16.19 4.10 17.72
CA LEU A 85 -14.99 4.68 18.35
C LEU A 85 -15.08 4.71 19.88
N THR A 86 -16.27 4.82 20.43
CA THR A 86 -16.48 4.86 21.90
C THR A 86 -16.59 3.46 22.51
N THR A 87 -16.84 2.43 21.71
CA THR A 87 -17.13 1.06 22.17
C THR A 87 -16.12 0.01 21.70
N SER A 88 -15.36 0.28 20.64
CA SER A 88 -14.36 -0.64 20.09
C SER A 88 -13.02 0.05 19.87
N ILE A 89 -11.94 -0.70 20.09
CA ILE A 89 -10.56 -0.23 19.88
C ILE A 89 -10.24 -0.35 18.39
N GLY A 90 -10.61 0.65 17.59
CA GLY A 90 -10.26 0.74 16.18
C GLY A 90 -11.40 1.21 15.28
N LEU A 91 -11.04 1.95 14.22
CA LEU A 91 -11.97 2.47 13.21
C LEU A 91 -12.35 1.46 12.14
N TYR A 92 -11.49 0.50 11.87
CA TYR A 92 -11.65 -0.46 10.77
C TYR A 92 -11.48 -1.88 11.26
N ASP A 93 -12.26 -2.79 10.66
CA ASP A 93 -12.13 -4.23 10.87
C ASP A 93 -10.78 -4.69 10.28
N ILE A 94 -10.09 -5.57 11.00
CA ILE A 94 -8.85 -6.21 10.55
C ILE A 94 -9.06 -6.97 9.22
N ASN A 95 -10.25 -7.44 8.94
CA ASN A 95 -10.59 -8.15 7.72
C ASN A 95 -10.35 -7.29 6.46
N ILE A 96 -10.49 -5.96 6.53
CA ILE A 96 -10.18 -5.05 5.41
C ILE A 96 -8.70 -5.19 5.02
N PHE A 97 -7.82 -5.25 6.00
CA PHE A 97 -6.38 -5.41 5.77
C PHE A 97 -6.06 -6.80 5.23
N TYR A 98 -6.72 -7.85 5.74
CA TYR A 98 -6.58 -9.20 5.21
C TYR A 98 -6.99 -9.28 3.74
N ASP A 99 -8.08 -8.64 3.36
CA ASP A 99 -8.53 -8.62 1.97
C ASP A 99 -7.56 -7.86 1.06
N ILE A 100 -7.07 -6.70 1.50
CA ILE A 100 -6.09 -5.92 0.75
C ILE A 100 -4.81 -6.73 0.54
N TYR A 101 -4.21 -7.25 1.61
CA TYR A 101 -2.97 -8.03 1.53
C TYR A 101 -3.16 -9.34 0.78
N SER A 102 -4.27 -10.04 0.94
CA SER A 102 -4.58 -11.26 0.17
C SER A 102 -4.60 -11.01 -1.33
N ASN A 103 -5.17 -9.88 -1.77
CA ASN A 103 -5.17 -9.49 -3.18
C ASN A 103 -3.74 -9.14 -3.67
N ILE A 104 -2.97 -8.39 -2.88
CA ILE A 104 -1.59 -8.04 -3.20
C ILE A 104 -0.73 -9.30 -3.36
N LEU A 105 -0.83 -10.24 -2.41
CA LEU A 105 -0.09 -11.50 -2.45
C LEU A 105 -0.50 -12.38 -3.64
N LYS A 106 -1.81 -12.44 -3.93
CA LYS A 106 -2.33 -13.15 -5.09
C LYS A 106 -1.80 -12.59 -6.41
N TRP A 107 -1.71 -11.28 -6.56
CA TRP A 107 -1.10 -10.66 -7.75
C TRP A 107 0.35 -11.06 -7.94
N LYS A 108 1.06 -11.27 -6.84
CA LYS A 108 2.44 -11.75 -6.87
C LYS A 108 2.55 -13.27 -7.05
N GLY A 109 1.44 -14.00 -7.09
CA GLY A 109 1.44 -15.46 -7.14
C GLY A 109 1.86 -16.13 -5.82
N LEU A 110 1.75 -15.41 -4.71
CA LEU A 110 2.12 -15.89 -3.38
C LEU A 110 0.89 -16.42 -2.63
N LYS A 111 1.13 -17.31 -1.67
CA LYS A 111 0.09 -17.81 -0.78
C LYS A 111 -0.40 -16.69 0.14
N LYS A 112 -1.70 -16.65 0.44
CA LYS A 112 -2.31 -15.65 1.33
C LYS A 112 -1.85 -15.73 2.78
N ASP A 113 -1.38 -16.89 3.20
CA ASP A 113 -0.90 -17.23 4.55
C ASP A 113 0.62 -17.33 4.63
N ILE A 114 1.33 -16.78 3.62
CA ILE A 114 2.79 -16.72 3.63
C ILE A 114 3.29 -15.97 4.87
N THR A 115 4.25 -16.55 5.57
CA THR A 115 4.88 -15.91 6.73
C THR A 115 5.92 -14.87 6.30
N LEU A 116 6.21 -13.89 7.17
CA LEU A 116 7.29 -12.93 6.93
C LEU A 116 8.65 -13.62 6.72
N LYS A 117 8.90 -14.75 7.42
CA LYS A 117 10.12 -15.54 7.24
C LYS A 117 10.22 -16.14 5.84
N GLU A 118 9.13 -16.72 5.34
CA GLU A 118 9.09 -17.27 3.98
C GLU A 118 9.23 -16.15 2.94
N LEU A 119 8.57 -15.02 3.16
CA LEU A 119 8.67 -13.87 2.27
C LEU A 119 10.11 -13.33 2.20
N PHE A 120 10.79 -13.26 3.34
CA PHE A 120 12.19 -12.83 3.41
C PHE A 120 13.14 -13.79 2.64
N LEU A 121 12.84 -15.07 2.60
CA LEU A 121 13.65 -16.06 1.85
C LEU A 121 13.44 -15.99 0.34
N LEU A 122 12.38 -15.28 -0.13
CA LEU A 122 12.07 -15.08 -1.54
C LEU A 122 12.63 -13.76 -2.10
N SER A 123 13.13 -12.87 -1.24
CA SER A 123 13.69 -11.56 -1.61
C SER A 123 15.21 -11.64 -1.99
#